data_69102bd2a93b9fa94ce136ecfd6a2bd3
#
_entry.id   69102bd2a93b9fa94ce136ecfd6a2bd3
#
_cell.length_a   1.000
_cell.length_b   1.000
_cell.length_c   1.000
_cell.angle_alpha   90.00
_cell.angle_beta   90.00
_cell.angle_gamma   90.00
#
_symmetry.space_group_name_H-M   'P 1'
#
loop_
_entity.id
_entity.type
_entity.pdbx_description
1 polymer ?
#
loop_
_entity_poly.entity_id
_entity_poly.type
_entity_poly.pdbx_seq_one_letter_code
_entity_poly.pdbx_strand_id
1 'polypeptide(L)' 'MATGTVKWFSDDKGYGFITPDEAGKDLFVQHSAISGSGFRSLVEGAKVSYETEQGPKGPAAANVQLI' A
#
# COMPACT_ATOMS: atom_id res chain seq x y z
N MET A 1 11.98 -3.23 -6.43
CA MET A 1 11.11 -2.51 -5.49
C MET A 1 10.37 -1.40 -6.24
N ALA A 2 9.08 -1.33 -6.07
CA ALA A 2 8.26 -0.35 -6.78
C ALA A 2 7.91 0.81 -5.84
N THR A 3 7.47 1.91 -6.43
CA THR A 3 7.02 3.07 -5.65
C THR A 3 5.66 3.52 -6.14
N GLY A 4 4.94 4.19 -5.26
CA GLY A 4 3.62 4.71 -5.60
C GLY A 4 3.15 5.70 -4.56
N THR A 5 1.89 6.10 -4.70
CA THR A 5 1.27 7.08 -3.82
C THR A 5 0.02 6.47 -3.20
N VAL A 6 -0.15 6.68 -1.91
CA VAL A 6 -1.34 6.19 -1.23
C VAL A 6 -2.56 6.93 -1.75
N LYS A 7 -3.49 6.18 -2.36
CA LYS A 7 -4.72 6.75 -2.88
C LYS A 7 -5.69 7.04 -1.75
N TRP A 8 -5.88 6.07 -0.87
CA TRP A 8 -6.63 6.24 0.37
C TRP A 8 -6.36 5.03 1.26
N PHE A 9 -6.60 5.21 2.55
CA PHE A 9 -6.43 4.13 3.51
C PHE A 9 -7.43 4.34 4.63
N SER A 10 -8.07 3.25 5.07
CA SER A 10 -9.06 3.30 6.14
C SER A 10 -8.50 2.59 7.36
N ASP A 11 -8.27 3.34 8.42
CA ASP A 11 -7.79 2.76 9.69
C ASP A 11 -8.83 1.80 10.27
N ASP A 12 -10.09 2.15 10.14
CA ASP A 12 -11.18 1.32 10.67
C ASP A 12 -11.25 -0.02 9.97
N LYS A 13 -11.09 -0.02 8.65
CA LYS A 13 -11.19 -1.24 7.86
C LYS A 13 -9.86 -1.98 7.77
N GLY A 14 -8.75 -1.27 7.98
CA GLY A 14 -7.43 -1.85 7.95
C GLY A 14 -6.88 -2.09 6.56
N TYR A 15 -7.37 -1.39 5.55
CA TYR A 15 -6.85 -1.53 4.20
C TYR A 15 -7.06 -0.26 3.39
N GLY A 16 -6.40 -0.22 2.25
CA GLY A 16 -6.53 0.88 1.31
C GLY A 16 -5.94 0.51 -0.04
N PHE A 17 -5.60 1.52 -0.82
CA PHE A 17 -5.07 1.32 -2.16
C PHE A 17 -3.91 2.25 -2.43
N ILE A 18 -2.97 1.76 -3.24
CA ILE A 18 -1.80 2.52 -3.68
C ILE A 18 -1.89 2.67 -5.18
N THR A 19 -1.70 3.89 -5.67
CA THR A 19 -1.61 4.15 -7.10
C THR A 19 -0.13 4.04 -7.49
N PRO A 20 0.24 3.08 -8.35
CA PRO A 20 1.64 2.93 -8.73
C PRO A 20 2.15 4.14 -9.50
N ASP A 21 3.44 4.47 -9.33
CA ASP A 21 4.05 5.55 -10.09
C ASP A 21 4.12 5.22 -11.58
N GLU A 22 4.37 3.95 -11.89
CA GLU A 22 4.30 3.49 -13.26
C GLU A 22 2.87 3.14 -13.62
N ALA A 23 2.59 3.07 -14.91
CA ALA A 23 1.24 2.75 -15.37
C ALA A 23 0.81 1.38 -14.85
N GLY A 24 -0.46 1.27 -14.49
CA GLY A 24 -1.01 0.02 -14.00
C GLY A 24 -2.19 0.25 -13.10
N LYS A 25 -2.74 -0.86 -12.61
CA LYS A 25 -3.89 -0.84 -11.72
C LYS A 25 -3.47 -0.45 -10.30
N ASP A 26 -4.40 0.15 -9.57
CA ASP A 26 -4.17 0.40 -8.16
C ASP A 26 -3.93 -0.93 -7.43
N LEU A 27 -3.10 -0.87 -6.39
CA LEU A 27 -2.76 -2.06 -5.62
C LEU A 27 -3.46 -2.02 -4.28
N PHE A 28 -4.02 -3.16 -3.90
CA PHE A 28 -4.63 -3.35 -2.59
C PHE A 28 -3.53 -3.42 -1.54
N VAL A 29 -3.74 -2.75 -0.40
CA VAL A 29 -2.77 -2.81 0.70
C VAL A 29 -3.51 -3.01 2.01
N GLN A 30 -3.11 -4.02 2.78
CA GLN A 30 -3.64 -4.28 4.11
C GLN A 30 -2.70 -3.72 5.16
N HIS A 31 -3.22 -3.43 6.36
CA HIS A 31 -2.39 -2.92 7.44
C HIS A 31 -1.22 -3.85 7.76
N SER A 32 -1.42 -5.17 7.60
CA SER A 32 -0.37 -6.15 7.86
C SER A 32 0.76 -6.08 6.84
N ALA A 33 0.54 -5.46 5.70
CA ALA A 33 1.57 -5.30 4.68
C ALA A 33 2.45 -4.08 4.91
N ILE A 34 2.10 -3.23 5.86
CA ILE A 34 2.88 -2.03 6.17
C ILE A 34 4.01 -2.43 7.12
N SER A 35 5.24 -2.13 6.71
CA SER A 35 6.41 -2.49 7.51
C SER A 35 6.58 -1.53 8.67
N GLY A 36 7.20 -2.03 9.74
CA GLY A 36 7.46 -1.23 10.92
C GLY A 36 6.73 -1.76 12.12
N SER A 37 6.95 -1.12 13.27
CA SER A 37 6.30 -1.47 14.52
C SER A 37 5.33 -0.37 14.92
N GLY A 38 4.40 -0.71 15.81
CA GLY A 38 3.43 0.25 16.30
C GLY A 38 2.22 0.36 15.40
N PHE A 39 1.65 1.54 15.35
CA PHE A 39 0.43 1.78 14.58
C PHE A 39 0.72 1.76 13.09
N ARG A 40 0.03 0.88 12.39
CA ARG A 40 0.25 0.67 10.96
C ARG A 40 -0.85 1.32 10.16
N SER A 41 -0.57 2.51 9.70
CA SER A 41 -1.53 3.30 8.94
C SER A 41 -0.81 4.06 7.85
N LEU A 42 -1.56 4.46 6.83
CA LEU A 42 -1.03 5.25 5.73
C LEU A 42 -1.87 6.51 5.58
N VAL A 43 -1.21 7.58 5.16
CA VAL A 43 -1.87 8.86 4.93
C VAL A 43 -2.06 9.05 3.44
N GLU A 44 -3.24 9.50 3.06
CA GLU A 44 -3.56 9.78 1.66
C GLU A 44 -2.52 10.75 1.07
N GLY A 45 -2.01 10.41 -0.10
CA GLY A 45 -1.01 11.23 -0.77
C GLY A 45 0.43 10.93 -0.40
N ALA A 46 0.67 10.08 0.60
CA ALA A 46 2.03 9.75 1.00
C ALA A 46 2.70 8.88 -0.05
N LYS A 47 4.01 9.05 -0.21
CA LYS A 47 4.81 8.23 -1.13
C LYS A 47 5.32 7.02 -0.38
N VAL A 48 5.25 5.87 -1.03
CA VAL A 48 5.66 4.60 -0.43
C VAL A 48 6.46 3.78 -1.43
N SER A 49 7.30 2.91 -0.89
CA SER A 49 7.90 1.83 -1.67
C SER A 49 7.21 0.54 -1.28
N TYR A 50 7.18 -0.42 -2.19
CA TYR A 50 6.49 -1.68 -1.92
C TYR A 50 6.94 -2.76 -2.88
N GLU A 51 6.54 -3.99 -2.58
CA GLU A 51 6.69 -5.13 -3.48
C GLU A 51 5.32 -5.53 -3.97
N THR A 52 5.23 -5.93 -5.23
CA THR A 52 3.97 -6.33 -5.83
C THR A 52 3.79 -7.84 -5.68
N GLU A 53 2.61 -8.25 -5.27
CA GLU A 53 2.28 -9.66 -5.21
C GLU A 53 0.83 -9.88 -5.64
N GLN A 54 0.51 -11.12 -5.96
CA GLN A 54 -0.87 -11.47 -6.31
C GLN A 54 -1.62 -11.86 -5.05
N GLY A 55 -2.73 -11.19 -4.82
CA GLY A 55 -3.61 -11.48 -3.70
C GLY A 55 -4.96 -11.98 -4.17
N PRO A 56 -5.83 -12.35 -3.24
CA PRO A 56 -7.17 -12.81 -3.59
C PRO A 56 -8.00 -11.80 -4.38
N LYS A 57 -7.71 -10.54 -4.20
CA LYS A 57 -8.46 -9.45 -4.87
C LYS A 57 -7.71 -8.86 -6.04
N GLY A 58 -6.62 -9.50 -6.47
CA GLY A 58 -5.80 -9.01 -7.57
C GLY A 58 -4.45 -8.54 -7.08
N PRO A 59 -3.80 -7.61 -7.82
CA PRO A 59 -2.47 -7.13 -7.41
C PRO A 59 -2.52 -6.47 -6.03
N ALA A 60 -1.54 -6.80 -5.20
CA ALA A 60 -1.46 -6.28 -3.83
C ALA A 60 -0.05 -5.81 -3.54
N ALA A 61 0.07 -4.87 -2.60
CA ALA A 61 1.35 -4.37 -2.16
C ALA A 61 1.77 -5.08 -0.88
N ALA A 62 3.05 -5.41 -0.80
CA ALA A 62 3.64 -6.04 0.37
C ALA A 62 4.87 -5.24 0.78
N ASN A 63 5.25 -5.38 2.05
CA ASN A 63 6.45 -4.72 2.57
C ASN A 63 6.44 -3.22 2.28
N VAL A 64 5.33 -2.58 2.59
CA VAL A 64 5.10 -1.16 2.28
C VAL A 64 5.83 -0.30 3.28
N GLN A 65 6.61 0.68 2.78
CA GLN A 65 7.38 1.59 3.62
C GLN A 65 7.23 3.01 3.10
N LEU A 66 7.19 3.96 4.03
CA LEU A 66 7.22 5.38 3.66
C LEU A 66 8.61 5.75 3.12
N ILE A 67 8.62 6.59 2.12
CA ILE A 67 9.88 7.09 1.55
C ILE A 67 9.88 8.60 1.45
#